data_c03d970309fc4f06cb28feb0281801d4
#
_entry.id   c03d970309fc4f06cb28feb0281801d4
#
_cell.length_a   1.000
_cell.length_b   1.000
_cell.length_c   1.000
_cell.angle_alpha   90.00
_cell.angle_beta   90.00
_cell.angle_gamma   90.00
#
_symmetry.space_group_name_H-M   'P 1'
#
loop_
_entity.id
_entity.type
_entity.pdbx_description
1 polymer ?
#
loop_
_entity_poly.entity_id
_entity_poly.type
_entity_poly.pdbx_seq_one_letter_code
_entity_poly.pdbx_strand_id
1 'polypeptide(L)'
;MFQPHACLELAKYCKNKGYNIWLYTGFTYEELIKMSEKDTVYKDILKYIDVLVDGRFILKEKDLSYLFRGSRNQRLIDIPNTLKENKVILFNESEYLEENKYKKPNTYI
;
A
#
# COMPACT_ATOMS: atom_id res chain seq x y z
N MET A 1 -9.59 -10.23 9.24
CA MET A 1 -10.39 -9.05 8.87
C MET A 1 -9.56 -7.77 9.01
N PHE A 2 -9.67 -6.89 8.04
CA PHE A 2 -8.96 -5.61 8.10
C PHE A 2 -9.55 -4.70 9.19
N GLN A 3 -8.69 -4.18 10.07
CA GLN A 3 -9.06 -3.36 11.20
C GLN A 3 -8.55 -1.93 10.96
N PRO A 4 -9.37 -1.04 10.37
CA PRO A 4 -8.85 0.24 9.91
C PRO A 4 -8.32 1.15 11.03
N HIS A 5 -8.98 1.20 12.17
CA HIS A 5 -8.51 2.07 13.26
C HIS A 5 -7.21 1.56 13.88
N ALA A 6 -7.09 0.25 14.08
CA ALA A 6 -5.84 -0.35 14.56
C ALA A 6 -4.72 -0.17 13.53
N CYS A 7 -5.05 -0.31 12.25
CA CYS A 7 -4.09 -0.11 11.17
C CYS A 7 -3.57 1.34 11.15
N LEU A 8 -4.45 2.32 11.36
CA LEU A 8 -4.04 3.72 11.40
C LEU A 8 -3.03 3.98 12.51
N GLU A 9 -3.29 3.46 13.70
CA GLU A 9 -2.37 3.64 14.83
C GLU A 9 -1.02 2.98 14.56
N LEU A 10 -1.03 1.78 13.97
CA LEU A 10 0.20 1.08 13.61
C LEU A 10 0.97 1.84 12.53
N ALA A 11 0.27 2.38 11.53
CA ALA A 11 0.90 3.15 10.45
C ALA A 11 1.57 4.41 11.01
N LYS A 12 0.91 5.12 11.91
CA LYS A 12 1.50 6.29 12.57
C LYS A 12 2.77 5.92 13.33
N TYR A 13 2.72 4.82 14.07
CA TYR A 13 3.87 4.34 14.83
C TYR A 13 5.06 4.02 13.92
N CYS A 14 4.81 3.26 12.86
CA CYS A 14 5.86 2.87 11.92
C CYS A 14 6.45 4.06 11.18
N LYS A 15 5.60 5.00 10.77
CA LYS A 15 6.07 6.21 10.09
C LYS A 15 6.94 7.04 11.01
N ASN A 16 6.58 7.15 12.28
CA ASN A 16 7.37 7.86 13.28
C ASN A 16 8.75 7.22 13.49
N LYS A 17 8.85 5.90 13.27
CA LYS A 17 10.12 5.17 13.35
C LYS A 17 10.94 5.25 12.06
N GLY A 18 10.43 5.88 11.02
CA GLY A 18 11.13 6.05 9.76
C GLY A 18 11.05 4.88 8.81
N TYR A 19 10.08 4.01 8.95
CA TYR A 19 9.89 2.86 8.06
C TYR A 19 9.14 3.23 6.80
N ASN A 20 9.43 2.52 5.71
CA ASN A 20 8.59 2.51 4.53
C ASN A 20 7.42 1.56 4.78
N ILE A 21 6.20 2.02 4.57
CA ILE A 21 5.00 1.25 4.93
C ILE A 21 4.31 0.74 3.67
N TRP A 22 4.19 -0.58 3.58
CA TRP A 22 3.52 -1.29 2.49
C TRP A 22 2.23 -1.88 3.05
N LEU A 23 1.10 -1.48 2.50
CA LEU A 23 -0.22 -1.86 3.01
C LEU A 23 -0.89 -2.88 2.12
N TYR A 24 -1.36 -3.96 2.72
CA TYR A 24 -2.11 -5.04 2.07
C TYR A 24 -3.48 -5.13 2.72
N THR A 25 -4.52 -4.70 2.05
CA THR A 25 -5.87 -4.68 2.62
C THR A 25 -6.83 -5.68 1.98
N GLY A 26 -6.51 -6.13 0.79
CA GLY A 26 -7.45 -6.91 -0.01
C GLY A 26 -8.46 -6.05 -0.76
N PHE A 27 -8.45 -4.74 -0.59
CA PHE A 27 -9.31 -3.80 -1.31
C PHE A 27 -8.52 -3.08 -2.40
N THR A 28 -9.21 -2.65 -3.46
CA THR A 28 -8.58 -1.80 -4.45
C THR A 28 -8.49 -0.36 -3.92
N TYR A 29 -7.64 0.44 -4.55
CA TYR A 29 -7.53 1.86 -4.20
C TYR A 29 -8.90 2.55 -4.34
N GLU A 30 -9.61 2.25 -5.44
CA GLU A 30 -10.92 2.83 -5.69
C GLU A 30 -11.93 2.46 -4.61
N GLU A 31 -11.88 1.19 -4.15
CA GLU A 31 -12.74 0.76 -3.04
C GLU A 31 -12.42 1.49 -1.75
N LEU A 32 -11.13 1.70 -1.45
CA LEU A 32 -10.72 2.43 -0.24
C LEU A 32 -11.20 3.87 -0.27
N ILE A 33 -11.09 4.53 -1.42
CA ILE A 33 -11.56 5.91 -1.56
C ILE A 33 -13.09 5.99 -1.37
N LYS A 34 -13.82 5.03 -1.92
CA LYS A 34 -15.27 4.97 -1.73
C LYS A 34 -15.64 4.75 -0.26
N MET A 35 -14.93 3.85 0.41
CA MET A 35 -15.15 3.59 1.83
C MET A 35 -14.83 4.81 2.69
N SER A 36 -13.91 5.67 2.26
CA SER A 36 -13.55 6.88 2.98
C SER A 36 -14.67 7.92 3.00
N GLU A 37 -15.65 7.79 2.13
CA GLU A 37 -16.83 8.66 2.16
C GLU A 37 -17.69 8.43 3.38
N LYS A 38 -17.67 7.20 3.91
CA LYS A 38 -18.43 6.84 5.13
C LYS A 38 -17.60 6.97 6.40
N ASP A 39 -16.32 6.65 6.31
CA ASP A 39 -15.40 6.74 7.45
C ASP A 39 -14.04 7.21 6.95
N THR A 40 -13.66 8.42 7.36
CA THR A 40 -12.41 9.04 6.91
C THR A 40 -11.16 8.27 7.31
N VAL A 41 -11.27 7.30 8.22
CA VAL A 41 -10.11 6.51 8.66
C VAL A 41 -9.37 5.89 7.48
N TYR A 42 -10.08 5.44 6.45
CA TYR A 42 -9.45 4.83 5.27
C TYR A 42 -8.56 5.82 4.54
N LYS A 43 -9.01 7.06 4.39
CA LYS A 43 -8.21 8.10 3.77
C LYS A 43 -7.06 8.54 4.68
N ASP A 44 -7.29 8.57 5.98
CA ASP A 44 -6.27 8.93 6.95
C ASP A 44 -5.12 7.92 6.93
N ILE A 45 -5.42 6.62 6.82
CA ILE A 45 -4.40 5.57 6.70
C ILE A 45 -3.51 5.85 5.49
N LEU A 46 -4.11 6.16 4.34
CA LEU A 46 -3.36 6.39 3.10
C LEU A 46 -2.31 7.49 3.23
N LYS A 47 -2.54 8.47 4.09
CA LYS A 47 -1.57 9.55 4.30
C LYS A 47 -0.24 9.07 4.88
N TYR A 48 -0.22 7.89 5.51
CA TYR A 48 0.98 7.34 6.11
C TYR A 48 1.60 6.21 5.29
N ILE A 49 0.95 5.79 4.20
CA ILE A 49 1.36 4.63 3.42
C ILE A 49 2.27 5.07 2.27
N ASP A 50 3.34 4.32 2.05
CA ASP A 50 4.25 4.56 0.93
C ASP A 50 3.81 3.77 -0.31
N VAL A 51 3.45 2.50 -0.12
CA VAL A 51 3.00 1.64 -1.22
C VAL A 51 1.75 0.88 -0.79
N LEU A 52 0.72 0.93 -1.60
CA LEU A 52 -0.47 0.10 -1.45
C LEU A 52 -0.39 -1.07 -2.43
N VAL A 53 -0.41 -2.29 -1.90
CA VAL A 53 -0.59 -3.48 -2.72
C VAL A 53 -2.08 -3.73 -2.75
N ASP A 54 -2.73 -3.32 -3.83
CA ASP A 54 -4.19 -3.28 -3.86
C ASP A 54 -4.81 -4.48 -4.55
N GLY A 55 -6.07 -4.72 -4.20
CA GLY A 55 -6.83 -5.83 -4.75
C GLY A 55 -6.64 -7.11 -3.97
N ARG A 56 -7.53 -8.05 -4.19
CA ARG A 56 -7.53 -9.33 -3.49
C ARG A 56 -6.53 -10.29 -4.10
N PHE A 57 -5.94 -11.13 -3.26
CA PHE A 57 -5.16 -12.25 -3.76
C PHE A 57 -6.10 -13.24 -4.45
N ILE A 58 -5.82 -13.54 -5.72
CA ILE A 58 -6.59 -14.49 -6.52
C ILE A 58 -5.70 -15.67 -6.85
N LEU A 59 -6.06 -16.86 -6.33
CA LEU A 59 -5.23 -18.05 -6.48
C LEU A 59 -4.96 -18.42 -7.94
N LYS A 60 -5.95 -18.24 -8.82
CA LYS A 60 -5.79 -18.52 -10.26
C LYS A 60 -4.76 -17.63 -10.94
N GLU A 61 -4.46 -16.47 -10.35
CA GLU A 61 -3.50 -15.52 -10.88
C GLU A 61 -2.22 -15.46 -10.05
N LYS A 62 -2.05 -16.43 -9.15
CA LYS A 62 -0.84 -16.53 -8.34
C LYS A 62 0.39 -16.64 -9.22
N ASP A 63 1.41 -15.87 -8.88
CA ASP A 63 2.68 -15.88 -9.62
C ASP A 63 3.82 -15.67 -8.62
N LEU A 64 4.60 -16.71 -8.40
CA LEU A 64 5.72 -16.69 -7.45
C LEU A 64 6.89 -15.85 -7.92
N SER A 65 6.89 -15.42 -9.19
CA SER A 65 7.94 -14.55 -9.70
C SER A 65 7.79 -13.11 -9.23
N TYR A 66 6.61 -12.72 -8.75
CA TYR A 66 6.40 -11.37 -8.21
C TYR A 66 7.02 -11.23 -6.83
N LEU A 67 7.78 -10.17 -6.66
CA LEU A 67 8.53 -9.93 -5.43
C LEU A 67 7.64 -9.39 -4.29
N PHE A 68 6.70 -8.51 -4.62
CA PHE A 68 5.93 -7.78 -3.61
C PHE A 68 4.43 -8.03 -3.63
N ARG A 69 3.94 -8.78 -4.59
CA ARG A 69 2.51 -9.09 -4.68
C ARG A 69 2.32 -10.58 -4.94
N GLY A 70 1.17 -11.11 -4.52
CA GLY A 70 0.91 -12.54 -4.60
C GLY A 70 0.23 -12.98 -5.89
N SER A 71 -0.46 -12.08 -6.59
CA SER A 71 -1.19 -12.43 -7.81
C SER A 71 -1.12 -11.27 -8.81
N ARG A 72 -1.33 -11.62 -10.09
CA ARG A 72 -1.17 -10.67 -11.20
C ARG A 72 -2.18 -9.51 -11.18
N ASN A 73 -3.35 -9.74 -10.60
CA ASN A 73 -4.39 -8.72 -10.51
C ASN A 73 -4.06 -7.61 -9.50
N GLN A 74 -3.12 -7.87 -8.58
CA GLN A 74 -2.76 -6.88 -7.58
C GLN A 74 -1.82 -5.83 -8.18
N ARG A 75 -2.05 -4.57 -7.82
CA ARG A 75 -1.24 -3.46 -8.29
C ARG A 75 -0.36 -2.96 -7.15
N LEU A 76 0.81 -2.44 -7.48
CA LEU A 76 1.64 -1.70 -6.54
C LEU A 76 1.43 -0.22 -6.83
N ILE A 77 0.86 0.51 -5.90
CA ILE A 77 0.49 1.92 -6.08
C ILE A 77 1.36 2.81 -5.20
N ASP A 78 2.00 3.79 -5.83
CA ASP A 78 2.76 4.82 -5.13
C ASP A 78 1.78 5.81 -4.51
N ILE A 79 1.49 5.67 -3.24
CA ILE A 79 0.45 6.46 -2.59
C ILE A 79 0.81 7.95 -2.48
N PRO A 80 2.01 8.35 -2.05
CA PRO A 80 2.32 9.79 -1.99
C PRO A 80 2.08 10.50 -3.31
N ASN A 81 2.54 9.93 -4.42
CA ASN A 81 2.34 10.53 -5.73
C ASN A 81 0.90 10.42 -6.22
N THR A 82 0.21 9.32 -5.88
CA THR A 82 -1.20 9.15 -6.21
C THR A 82 -2.06 10.23 -5.55
N LEU A 83 -1.82 10.51 -4.28
CA LEU A 83 -2.56 11.56 -3.57
C LEU A 83 -2.24 12.95 -4.11
N LYS A 84 -0.96 13.19 -4.46
CA LYS A 84 -0.52 14.47 -5.01
C LYS A 84 -1.13 14.74 -6.37
N GLU A 85 -1.13 13.75 -7.25
CA GLU A 85 -1.60 13.89 -8.62
C GLU A 85 -3.10 13.63 -8.79
N ASN A 86 -3.75 13.16 -7.73
CA ASN A 86 -5.17 12.80 -7.72
C ASN A 86 -5.53 11.77 -8.80
N LYS A 87 -4.61 10.85 -9.04
CA LYS A 87 -4.82 9.71 -9.96
C LYS A 87 -3.87 8.60 -9.57
N VAL A 88 -4.21 7.34 -9.91
CA VAL A 88 -3.38 6.19 -9.58
C VAL A 88 -2.04 6.29 -10.29
N ILE A 89 -0.96 6.29 -9.51
CA ILE A 89 0.42 6.27 -10.00
C ILE A 89 1.03 4.93 -9.57
N LEU A 90 1.46 4.15 -10.52
CA LEU A 90 2.06 2.85 -10.21
C LEU A 90 3.47 3.01 -9.65
N PHE A 91 3.79 2.13 -8.71
CA PHE A 91 5.10 2.09 -8.08
C PHE A 91 6.11 1.40 -8.99
N ASN A 92 7.29 1.98 -9.16
CA ASN A 92 8.35 1.40 -9.99
C ASN A 92 9.24 0.51 -9.13
N GLU A 93 8.99 -0.81 -9.19
CA GLU A 93 9.73 -1.79 -8.41
C GLU A 93 11.23 -1.82 -8.75
N SER A 94 11.56 -1.78 -10.03
CA SER A 94 12.96 -1.88 -10.49
C SER A 94 13.79 -0.70 -9.98
N GLU A 95 13.27 0.50 -10.13
CA GLU A 95 13.93 1.71 -9.67
C GLU A 95 14.10 1.70 -8.15
N TYR A 96 13.05 1.27 -7.43
CA TYR A 96 13.08 1.19 -5.98
C TYR A 96 14.17 0.23 -5.48
N LEU A 97 14.25 -0.96 -6.05
CA LEU A 97 15.23 -1.96 -5.63
C LEU A 97 16.67 -1.46 -5.83
N GLU A 98 16.90 -0.74 -6.91
CA GLU A 98 18.22 -0.20 -7.20
C GLU A 98 18.61 0.94 -6.26
N GLU A 99 17.69 1.89 -6.05
CA GLU A 99 17.94 3.08 -5.23
C GLU A 99 17.92 2.82 -3.73
N ASN A 100 17.10 1.88 -3.27
CA ASN A 100 16.81 1.70 -1.85
C ASN A 100 17.39 0.43 -1.24
N LYS A 101 18.35 -0.17 -1.91
CA LYS A 101 18.98 -1.43 -1.49
C LYS A 101 19.47 -1.41 -0.03
N TYR A 102 19.95 -0.28 0.44
CA TYR A 102 20.52 -0.13 1.79
C TYR A 102 19.85 0.97 2.60
N LYS A 103 18.66 1.42 2.18
CA LYS A 103 17.95 2.50 2.87
C LYS A 103 16.98 1.96 3.91
N LYS A 104 15.95 2.75 4.24
CA LYS A 104 14.98 2.42 5.28
C LYS A 104 14.39 1.02 5.11
N PRO A 105 14.21 0.28 6.20
CA PRO A 105 13.52 -1.00 6.12
C PRO A 105 12.05 -0.81 5.76
N ASN A 106 11.48 -1.80 5.08
CA ASN A 106 10.06 -1.85 4.78
C ASN A 106 9.31 -2.47 5.96
N THR A 107 8.11 -1.97 6.20
CA THR A 107 7.17 -2.58 7.12
C THR A 107 5.92 -2.94 6.33
N TYR A 108 5.41 -4.15 6.55
CA TYR A 108 4.23 -4.66 5.83
C TYR A 108 3.07 -4.78 6.81
N ILE A 109 1.97 -4.15 6.46
CA ILE A 109 0.77 -4.17 7.30
C ILE A 109 -0.36 -4.91 6.61
#